data_d193d5bbbf5b02efafdb70464a6e2c91
#
_entry.id   d193d5bbbf5b02efafdb70464a6e2c91
#
_cell.length_a   1.000
_cell.length_b   1.000
_cell.length_c   1.000
_cell.angle_alpha   90.00
_cell.angle_beta   90.00
_cell.angle_gamma   90.00
#
_symmetry.space_group_name_H-M   'P 1'
#
loop_
_entity.id
_entity.type
_entity.pdbx_description
1 polymer ?
#
loop_
_entity_poly.entity_id
_entity_poly.type
_entity_poly.pdbx_seq_one_letter_code
_entity_poly.pdbx_strand_id
1 'polypeptide(L)'
;LERELIITGDQVTDAQASFDENGRPQVNIRLDGHGGDLMNRATRNNVGRSMAVIFIEQKPVTRYVRQNVDGVEQEVAVSSFVEEKKIISLATIQSALGSQFRITGLNGQGESSELALLLRAGGLAAPMYFAEERTIGPSLGAENIAKGIASTEWAMVFVAIFIIAIYRFFGVLATVALAFNLVLLVGLMSAIGATLTLPGIAGIVLTLGMAVDANVLIFSRIREELANGLPVQRAIHEGFDRAYSAILDSNLTTLLVGGILFAMGTGPVKGFAVTMSLGIVTSMFTAIMFTRGLVNLIFGGRNVKKLWI
;
A
#
# COMPACT_ATOMS: atom_id res chain seq x y z
N LEU A 1 8.09 -45.90 7.99
CA LEU A 1 9.16 -44.90 7.96
C LEU A 1 9.96 -45.05 9.26
N GLU A 2 11.23 -45.35 9.17
CA GLU A 2 12.16 -45.16 10.27
C GLU A 2 12.19 -43.66 10.62
N ARG A 3 12.07 -43.28 11.89
CA ARG A 3 12.03 -41.90 12.34
C ARG A 3 13.41 -41.31 12.56
N GLU A 4 14.41 -41.73 11.78
CA GLU A 4 15.75 -41.16 11.92
C GLU A 4 15.83 -39.84 11.17
N LEU A 5 16.09 -38.76 11.91
CA LEU A 5 16.34 -37.45 11.34
C LEU A 5 17.77 -37.40 10.82
N ILE A 6 17.94 -37.21 9.52
CA ILE A 6 19.25 -37.16 8.86
C ILE A 6 19.85 -35.74 8.98
N ILE A 7 19.09 -34.73 8.56
CA ILE A 7 19.49 -33.33 8.58
C ILE A 7 18.27 -32.46 8.91
N THR A 8 18.51 -31.27 9.40
CA THR A 8 17.51 -30.22 9.63
C THR A 8 17.60 -29.12 8.59
N GLY A 9 16.57 -28.29 8.48
CA GLY A 9 16.49 -27.24 7.46
C GLY A 9 17.58 -26.17 7.57
N ASP A 10 18.11 -25.92 8.76
CA ASP A 10 19.22 -24.99 9.03
C ASP A 10 20.53 -25.37 8.32
N GLN A 11 20.68 -26.63 7.96
CA GLN A 11 21.84 -27.14 7.19
C GLN A 11 21.68 -26.97 5.68
N VAL A 12 20.52 -26.53 5.20
CA VAL A 12 20.27 -26.19 3.79
C VAL A 12 20.71 -24.76 3.53
N THR A 13 21.80 -24.60 2.77
CA THR A 13 22.33 -23.27 2.41
C THR A 13 21.68 -22.69 1.18
N ASP A 14 21.21 -23.53 0.24
CA ASP A 14 20.50 -23.09 -0.96
C ASP A 14 19.66 -24.24 -1.56
N ALA A 15 18.58 -23.89 -2.24
CA ALA A 15 17.76 -24.80 -3.03
C ALA A 15 17.19 -24.07 -4.23
N GLN A 16 17.45 -24.59 -5.44
CA GLN A 16 17.03 -23.95 -6.70
C GLN A 16 16.31 -24.93 -7.60
N ALA A 17 15.15 -24.52 -8.11
CA ALA A 17 14.48 -25.23 -9.20
C ALA A 17 15.29 -25.09 -10.50
N SER A 18 15.46 -26.19 -11.23
CA SER A 18 16.22 -26.27 -12.46
C SER A 18 15.64 -27.34 -13.38
N PHE A 19 16.24 -27.54 -14.53
CA PHE A 19 15.92 -28.64 -15.44
C PHE A 19 17.15 -29.55 -15.63
N ASP A 20 16.90 -30.82 -15.81
CA ASP A 20 17.94 -31.76 -16.19
C ASP A 20 18.29 -31.63 -17.71
N GLU A 21 19.26 -32.40 -18.19
CA GLU A 21 19.68 -32.41 -19.59
C GLU A 21 18.58 -32.86 -20.58
N ASN A 22 17.54 -33.50 -20.07
CA ASN A 22 16.37 -33.95 -20.84
C ASN A 22 15.17 -33.00 -20.71
N GLY A 23 15.35 -31.81 -20.09
CA GLY A 23 14.28 -30.82 -19.88
C GLY A 23 13.29 -31.21 -18.77
N ARG A 24 13.62 -32.17 -17.89
CA ARG A 24 12.75 -32.56 -16.78
C ARG A 24 13.03 -31.70 -15.56
N PRO A 25 11.98 -31.29 -14.82
CA PRO A 25 12.14 -30.45 -13.63
C PRO A 25 12.89 -31.19 -12.52
N GLN A 26 13.83 -30.49 -11.89
CA GLN A 26 14.61 -30.94 -10.74
C GLN A 26 14.82 -29.82 -9.74
N VAL A 27 15.20 -30.15 -8.51
CA VAL A 27 15.65 -29.20 -7.50
C VAL A 27 17.08 -29.51 -7.12
N ASN A 28 17.97 -28.55 -7.29
CA ASN A 28 19.34 -28.59 -6.84
C ASN A 28 19.44 -28.11 -5.41
N ILE A 29 20.01 -28.88 -4.53
CA ILE A 29 20.13 -28.60 -3.11
C ILE A 29 21.59 -28.49 -2.73
N ARG A 30 21.93 -27.50 -1.93
CA ARG A 30 23.25 -27.32 -1.33
C ARG A 30 23.12 -27.29 0.19
N LEU A 31 23.92 -28.15 0.82
CA LEU A 31 24.04 -28.18 2.27
C LEU A 31 25.36 -27.53 2.71
N ASP A 32 25.43 -27.20 4.00
CA ASP A 32 26.68 -26.86 4.65
C ASP A 32 27.62 -28.11 4.76
N GLY A 33 28.83 -27.89 5.25
CA GLY A 33 29.81 -28.99 5.35
C GLY A 33 29.35 -30.11 6.29
N HIS A 34 28.72 -29.72 7.42
CA HIS A 34 28.24 -30.68 8.41
C HIS A 34 27.04 -31.49 7.91
N GLY A 35 26.09 -30.84 7.28
CA GLY A 35 24.93 -31.47 6.66
C GLY A 35 25.31 -32.39 5.53
N GLY A 36 26.32 -32.01 4.72
CA GLY A 36 26.88 -32.89 3.67
C GLY A 36 27.48 -34.18 4.20
N ASP A 37 28.22 -34.10 5.32
CA ASP A 37 28.80 -35.29 5.97
C ASP A 37 27.74 -36.21 6.57
N LEU A 38 26.71 -35.63 7.21
CA LEU A 38 25.59 -36.40 7.74
C LEU A 38 24.82 -37.10 6.63
N MET A 39 24.51 -36.37 5.56
CA MET A 39 23.81 -36.89 4.39
C MET A 39 24.59 -38.02 3.74
N ASN A 40 25.93 -37.90 3.61
CA ASN A 40 26.78 -38.95 3.03
C ASN A 40 26.77 -40.21 3.89
N ARG A 41 26.94 -40.08 5.19
CA ARG A 41 26.90 -41.22 6.14
C ARG A 41 25.56 -41.97 6.10
N ALA A 42 24.45 -41.22 6.06
CA ALA A 42 23.12 -41.82 6.03
C ALA A 42 22.79 -42.48 4.69
N THR A 43 23.21 -41.90 3.56
CA THR A 43 22.79 -42.39 2.23
C THR A 43 23.69 -43.48 1.64
N ARG A 44 24.99 -43.52 1.97
CA ARG A 44 25.94 -44.50 1.36
C ARG A 44 25.55 -45.96 1.65
N ASN A 45 24.93 -46.24 2.79
CA ASN A 45 24.49 -47.58 3.18
C ASN A 45 23.02 -47.86 2.91
N ASN A 46 22.30 -46.86 2.37
CA ASN A 46 20.85 -46.89 2.15
C ASN A 46 20.48 -46.60 0.69
N VAL A 47 21.38 -46.88 -0.27
CA VAL A 47 21.10 -46.76 -1.71
C VAL A 47 19.95 -47.70 -2.09
N GLY A 48 18.99 -47.23 -2.85
CA GLY A 48 17.75 -47.92 -3.22
C GLY A 48 16.60 -47.77 -2.23
N ARG A 49 16.83 -47.19 -1.04
CA ARG A 49 15.76 -46.85 -0.08
C ARG A 49 15.17 -45.45 -0.37
N SER A 50 13.97 -45.22 0.10
CA SER A 50 13.31 -43.92 -0.03
C SER A 50 13.66 -43.00 1.16
N MET A 51 13.89 -41.74 0.85
CA MET A 51 14.09 -40.63 1.79
C MET A 51 12.94 -39.66 1.66
N ALA A 52 12.36 -39.24 2.79
CA ALA A 52 11.29 -38.27 2.82
C ALA A 52 11.79 -36.90 3.26
N VAL A 53 11.31 -35.87 2.60
CA VAL A 53 11.45 -34.47 3.05
C VAL A 53 10.15 -34.07 3.74
N ILE A 54 10.26 -33.65 5.00
CA ILE A 54 9.11 -33.27 5.83
C ILE A 54 9.20 -31.77 6.07
N PHE A 55 8.15 -31.05 5.72
CA PHE A 55 7.96 -29.66 6.10
C PHE A 55 7.20 -29.61 7.44
N ILE A 56 7.75 -28.86 8.39
CA ILE A 56 7.15 -28.65 9.71
C ILE A 56 6.70 -27.20 9.80
N GLU A 57 5.40 -26.99 9.81
CA GLU A 57 4.79 -25.67 9.94
C GLU A 57 4.30 -25.48 11.38
N GLN A 58 4.60 -24.31 11.95
CA GLN A 58 4.02 -23.92 13.24
C GLN A 58 2.79 -23.06 12.99
N LYS A 59 1.60 -23.64 13.21
CA LYS A 59 0.33 -22.92 13.11
C LYS A 59 -0.07 -22.32 14.45
N PRO A 60 -0.32 -21.00 14.51
CA PRO A 60 -0.88 -20.40 15.71
C PRO A 60 -2.31 -20.90 15.91
N VAL A 61 -2.58 -21.44 17.06
CA VAL A 61 -3.93 -21.86 17.49
C VAL A 61 -4.31 -21.07 18.73
N THR A 62 -5.40 -20.31 18.64
CA THR A 62 -5.94 -19.59 19.79
C THR A 62 -6.78 -20.56 20.62
N ARG A 63 -6.36 -20.85 21.84
CA ARG A 63 -7.14 -21.60 22.81
C ARG A 63 -7.71 -20.63 23.85
N TYR A 64 -9.00 -20.72 24.09
CA TYR A 64 -9.63 -20.00 25.19
C TYR A 64 -9.47 -20.82 26.46
N VAL A 65 -8.71 -20.30 27.42
CA VAL A 65 -8.50 -20.93 28.73
C VAL A 65 -9.19 -20.08 29.77
N ARG A 66 -10.01 -20.74 30.63
CA ARG A 66 -10.61 -20.06 31.78
C ARG A 66 -9.53 -19.80 32.81
N GLN A 67 -9.26 -18.55 33.08
CA GLN A 67 -8.31 -18.12 34.07
C GLN A 67 -9.01 -17.21 35.07
N ASN A 68 -8.75 -17.45 36.34
CA ASN A 68 -9.28 -16.60 37.41
C ASN A 68 -8.39 -15.36 37.53
N VAL A 69 -8.91 -14.23 37.05
CA VAL A 69 -8.25 -12.93 37.15
C VAL A 69 -9.05 -12.08 38.12
N ASP A 70 -8.46 -11.72 39.25
CA ASP A 70 -9.08 -10.90 40.31
C ASP A 70 -10.39 -11.47 40.90
N GLY A 71 -10.50 -12.82 40.99
CA GLY A 71 -11.67 -13.48 41.56
C GLY A 71 -12.85 -13.68 40.58
N VAL A 72 -12.68 -13.31 39.30
CA VAL A 72 -13.67 -13.54 38.25
C VAL A 72 -13.10 -14.51 37.22
N GLU A 73 -13.84 -15.59 36.91
CA GLU A 73 -13.49 -16.49 35.82
C GLU A 73 -13.69 -15.76 34.47
N GLN A 74 -12.59 -15.47 33.79
CA GLN A 74 -12.61 -14.91 32.44
C GLN A 74 -11.96 -15.87 31.44
N GLU A 75 -12.55 -15.98 30.24
CA GLU A 75 -11.95 -16.70 29.14
C GLU A 75 -10.86 -15.83 28.52
N VAL A 76 -9.61 -16.20 28.75
CA VAL A 76 -8.44 -15.53 28.17
C VAL A 76 -8.00 -16.29 26.93
N ALA A 77 -7.84 -15.59 25.83
CA ALA A 77 -7.29 -16.15 24.59
C ALA A 77 -5.78 -16.37 24.76
N VAL A 78 -5.34 -17.61 24.80
CA VAL A 78 -3.93 -17.98 24.86
C VAL A 78 -3.52 -18.51 23.49
N SER A 79 -2.56 -17.83 22.85
CA SER A 79 -1.97 -18.28 21.60
C SER A 79 -0.97 -19.42 21.89
N SER A 80 -1.22 -20.58 21.32
CA SER A 80 -0.30 -21.71 21.33
C SER A 80 0.03 -22.10 19.89
N PHE A 81 1.22 -22.70 19.68
CA PHE A 81 1.63 -23.19 18.37
C PHE A 81 1.42 -24.71 18.30
N VAL A 82 0.87 -25.19 17.21
CA VAL A 82 0.74 -26.61 16.89
C VAL A 82 1.61 -26.90 15.68
N GLU A 83 2.49 -27.90 15.81
CA GLU A 83 3.30 -28.38 14.69
C GLU A 83 2.47 -29.24 13.74
N GLU A 84 2.33 -28.80 12.51
CA GLU A 84 1.77 -29.59 11.41
C GLU A 84 2.90 -30.12 10.55
N LYS A 85 2.99 -31.44 10.41
CA LYS A 85 4.05 -32.13 9.64
C LYS A 85 3.48 -32.61 8.31
N LYS A 86 4.02 -32.12 7.21
CA LYS A 86 3.62 -32.50 5.85
C LYS A 86 4.81 -33.07 5.09
N ILE A 87 4.64 -34.26 4.50
CA ILE A 87 5.63 -34.82 3.57
C ILE A 87 5.52 -34.03 2.26
N ILE A 88 6.60 -33.33 1.87
CA ILE A 88 6.63 -32.51 0.66
C ILE A 88 7.37 -33.20 -0.49
N SER A 89 8.21 -34.20 -0.20
CA SER A 89 8.85 -35.02 -1.24
C SER A 89 9.22 -36.39 -0.69
N LEU A 90 9.10 -37.39 -1.53
CA LEU A 90 9.56 -38.75 -1.29
C LEU A 90 10.44 -39.19 -2.47
N ALA A 91 11.73 -39.24 -2.27
CA ALA A 91 12.70 -39.56 -3.32
C ALA A 91 13.50 -40.81 -3.00
N THR A 92 13.85 -41.61 -4.01
CA THR A 92 14.70 -42.77 -3.85
C THR A 92 16.16 -42.36 -3.92
N ILE A 93 16.97 -42.84 -2.99
CA ILE A 93 18.43 -42.62 -2.94
C ILE A 93 19.09 -43.40 -4.06
N GLN A 94 19.59 -42.73 -5.08
CA GLN A 94 20.21 -43.37 -6.24
C GLN A 94 21.72 -43.64 -6.04
N SER A 95 22.36 -42.80 -5.24
CA SER A 95 23.79 -42.89 -4.90
C SER A 95 24.05 -42.23 -3.55
N ALA A 96 25.25 -42.39 -2.99
CA ALA A 96 25.67 -41.64 -1.82
C ALA A 96 25.65 -40.15 -2.13
N LEU A 97 24.92 -39.38 -1.30
CA LEU A 97 24.76 -37.96 -1.45
C LEU A 97 25.82 -37.21 -0.63
N GLY A 98 26.22 -36.02 -1.09
CA GLY A 98 27.17 -35.16 -0.40
C GLY A 98 26.57 -33.81 -0.06
N SER A 99 27.40 -32.77 0.01
CA SER A 99 26.94 -31.38 0.24
C SER A 99 26.17 -30.78 -0.91
N GLN A 100 26.16 -31.38 -2.08
CA GLN A 100 25.38 -31.00 -3.24
C GLN A 100 24.69 -32.21 -3.84
N PHE A 101 23.41 -32.16 -4.03
CA PHE A 101 22.63 -33.21 -4.67
C PHE A 101 21.37 -32.62 -5.31
N ARG A 102 20.64 -33.45 -6.06
CA ARG A 102 19.42 -33.04 -6.75
C ARG A 102 18.30 -34.04 -6.47
N ILE A 103 17.09 -33.47 -6.38
CA ILE A 103 15.85 -34.25 -6.37
C ILE A 103 15.26 -34.18 -7.76
N THR A 104 15.00 -35.36 -8.34
CA THR A 104 14.44 -35.55 -9.69
C THR A 104 13.13 -36.34 -9.59
N GLY A 105 12.38 -36.45 -10.70
CA GLY A 105 11.12 -37.19 -10.75
C GLY A 105 9.92 -36.35 -10.29
N LEU A 106 10.03 -35.03 -10.42
CA LEU A 106 8.95 -34.08 -10.13
C LEU A 106 8.00 -33.95 -11.32
N ASN A 107 6.70 -33.76 -11.04
CA ASN A 107 5.64 -33.79 -12.06
C ASN A 107 5.53 -32.50 -12.88
N GLY A 108 6.28 -31.44 -12.54
CA GLY A 108 6.24 -30.16 -13.27
C GLY A 108 7.07 -29.06 -12.65
N GLN A 109 7.19 -27.94 -13.39
CA GLN A 109 7.92 -26.75 -12.93
C GLN A 109 7.30 -26.13 -11.67
N GLY A 110 5.98 -26.20 -11.51
CA GLY A 110 5.29 -25.70 -10.31
C GLY A 110 5.75 -26.44 -9.06
N GLU A 111 5.77 -27.79 -9.09
CA GLU A 111 6.21 -28.63 -7.97
C GLU A 111 7.69 -28.41 -7.63
N SER A 112 8.56 -28.29 -8.63
CA SER A 112 9.99 -28.02 -8.38
C SER A 112 10.23 -26.63 -7.78
N SER A 113 9.46 -25.61 -8.20
CA SER A 113 9.56 -24.25 -7.66
C SER A 113 9.04 -24.18 -6.22
N GLU A 114 7.92 -24.85 -5.94
CA GLU A 114 7.34 -24.94 -4.59
C GLU A 114 8.30 -25.69 -3.64
N LEU A 115 8.82 -26.84 -4.06
CA LEU A 115 9.78 -27.61 -3.27
C LEU A 115 11.05 -26.81 -2.97
N ALA A 116 11.61 -26.12 -3.95
CA ALA A 116 12.79 -25.27 -3.77
C ALA A 116 12.51 -24.11 -2.79
N LEU A 117 11.31 -23.52 -2.86
CA LEU A 117 10.88 -22.45 -1.94
C LEU A 117 10.76 -22.96 -0.49
N LEU A 118 10.10 -24.12 -0.31
CA LEU A 118 9.90 -24.72 1.01
C LEU A 118 11.23 -25.16 1.64
N LEU A 119 12.16 -25.70 0.84
CA LEU A 119 13.50 -26.06 1.32
C LEU A 119 14.31 -24.83 1.76
N ARG A 120 14.24 -23.72 1.02
CA ARG A 120 14.86 -22.45 1.45
C ARG A 120 14.21 -21.87 2.68
N ALA A 121 12.87 -21.97 2.80
CA ALA A 121 12.14 -21.51 3.98
C ALA A 121 12.49 -22.33 5.23
N GLY A 122 12.74 -23.64 5.07
CA GLY A 122 13.20 -24.52 6.16
C GLY A 122 14.59 -24.18 6.71
N GLY A 123 15.42 -23.47 5.96
CA GLY A 123 16.74 -22.96 6.40
C GLY A 123 16.68 -21.69 7.26
N LEU A 124 15.50 -21.16 7.54
CA LEU A 124 15.36 -19.97 8.37
C LEU A 124 15.57 -20.28 9.84
N ALA A 125 16.36 -19.46 10.51
CA ALA A 125 16.73 -19.63 11.91
C ALA A 125 15.57 -19.46 12.92
N ALA A 126 14.43 -18.90 12.45
CA ALA A 126 13.23 -18.71 13.26
C ALA A 126 11.98 -19.13 12.50
N PRO A 127 11.00 -19.76 13.16
CA PRO A 127 9.72 -20.11 12.54
C PRO A 127 8.98 -18.86 12.15
N MET A 128 8.45 -18.82 10.90
CA MET A 128 7.60 -17.75 10.41
C MET A 128 6.15 -18.19 10.43
N TYR A 129 5.28 -17.29 10.87
CA TYR A 129 3.83 -17.45 10.80
C TYR A 129 3.18 -16.16 10.33
N PHE A 130 2.01 -16.28 9.73
CA PHE A 130 1.22 -15.10 9.37
C PHE A 130 0.71 -14.41 10.64
N ALA A 131 1.24 -13.22 10.93
CA ALA A 131 0.79 -12.43 12.08
C ALA A 131 -0.59 -11.82 11.83
N GLU A 132 -0.86 -11.45 10.60
CA GLU A 132 -2.16 -10.90 10.18
C GLU A 132 -2.42 -11.28 8.72
N GLU A 133 -3.60 -11.85 8.46
CA GLU A 133 -4.10 -12.10 7.12
C GLU A 133 -5.45 -11.40 6.98
N ARG A 134 -5.56 -10.47 6.04
CA ARG A 134 -6.80 -9.79 5.68
C ARG A 134 -7.17 -10.10 4.26
N THR A 135 -8.14 -10.96 4.09
CA THR A 135 -8.74 -11.23 2.78
C THR A 135 -9.97 -10.36 2.60
N ILE A 136 -9.88 -9.35 1.73
CA ILE A 136 -11.03 -8.52 1.36
C ILE A 136 -11.63 -9.11 0.09
N GLY A 137 -12.86 -9.61 0.19
CA GLY A 137 -13.58 -10.15 -0.96
C GLY A 137 -13.91 -9.05 -1.99
N PRO A 138 -14.04 -9.40 -3.29
CA PRO A 138 -14.34 -8.43 -4.36
C PRO A 138 -15.63 -7.63 -4.12
N SER A 139 -16.63 -8.22 -3.47
CA SER A 139 -17.90 -7.56 -3.14
C SER A 139 -17.74 -6.42 -2.13
N LEU A 140 -16.94 -6.62 -1.07
CA LEU A 140 -16.64 -5.57 -0.10
C LEU A 140 -15.82 -4.44 -0.70
N GLY A 141 -14.91 -4.77 -1.62
CA GLY A 141 -14.16 -3.76 -2.37
C GLY A 141 -15.07 -2.88 -3.23
N ALA A 142 -16.00 -3.48 -3.98
CA ALA A 142 -16.95 -2.76 -4.82
C ALA A 142 -17.91 -1.86 -4.01
N GLU A 143 -18.43 -2.35 -2.88
CA GLU A 143 -19.29 -1.57 -2.00
C GLU A 143 -18.57 -0.37 -1.39
N ASN A 144 -17.33 -0.57 -0.93
CA ASN A 144 -16.51 0.50 -0.37
C ASN A 144 -16.17 1.58 -1.39
N ILE A 145 -15.88 1.19 -2.64
CA ILE A 145 -15.64 2.13 -3.75
C ILE A 145 -16.91 2.92 -4.04
N ALA A 146 -18.06 2.27 -4.15
CA ALA A 146 -19.34 2.95 -4.41
C ALA A 146 -19.68 3.96 -3.30
N LYS A 147 -19.54 3.58 -2.03
CA LYS A 147 -19.72 4.49 -0.89
C LYS A 147 -18.71 5.65 -0.90
N GLY A 148 -17.46 5.37 -1.26
CA GLY A 148 -16.41 6.40 -1.36
C GLY A 148 -16.70 7.42 -2.47
N ILE A 149 -17.14 6.98 -3.65
CA ILE A 149 -17.54 7.87 -4.75
C ILE A 149 -18.73 8.73 -4.31
N ALA A 150 -19.79 8.11 -3.78
CA ALA A 150 -20.94 8.85 -3.28
C ALA A 150 -20.58 9.88 -2.21
N SER A 151 -19.69 9.54 -1.27
CA SER A 151 -19.19 10.47 -0.25
C SER A 151 -18.45 11.65 -0.87
N THR A 152 -17.64 11.41 -1.92
CA THR A 152 -16.90 12.46 -2.62
C THR A 152 -17.85 13.40 -3.38
N GLU A 153 -18.87 12.85 -4.04
CA GLU A 153 -19.90 13.62 -4.74
C GLU A 153 -20.67 14.52 -3.77
N TRP A 154 -21.16 13.98 -2.65
CA TRP A 154 -21.86 14.75 -1.63
C TRP A 154 -20.96 15.82 -0.99
N ALA A 155 -19.70 15.49 -0.69
CA ALA A 155 -18.74 16.47 -0.17
C ALA A 155 -18.56 17.64 -1.15
N MET A 156 -18.40 17.35 -2.45
CA MET A 156 -18.26 18.38 -3.48
C MET A 156 -19.51 19.26 -3.59
N VAL A 157 -20.71 18.68 -3.52
CA VAL A 157 -21.96 19.43 -3.56
C VAL A 157 -22.10 20.36 -2.35
N PHE A 158 -21.87 19.85 -1.13
CA PHE A 158 -21.93 20.67 0.09
C PHE A 158 -20.93 21.81 0.08
N VAL A 159 -19.69 21.52 -0.31
CA VAL A 159 -18.64 22.53 -0.41
C VAL A 159 -18.97 23.56 -1.47
N ALA A 160 -19.47 23.16 -2.63
CA ALA A 160 -19.89 24.08 -3.70
C ALA A 160 -21.00 25.03 -3.22
N ILE A 161 -22.06 24.49 -2.60
CA ILE A 161 -23.15 25.30 -2.04
C ILE A 161 -22.61 26.31 -1.02
N PHE A 162 -21.75 25.86 -0.11
CA PHE A 162 -21.18 26.72 0.93
C PHE A 162 -20.34 27.86 0.35
N ILE A 163 -19.45 27.57 -0.61
CA ILE A 163 -18.60 28.59 -1.21
C ILE A 163 -19.40 29.56 -2.07
N ILE A 164 -20.38 29.08 -2.84
CA ILE A 164 -21.25 29.92 -3.65
C ILE A 164 -22.07 30.84 -2.75
N ALA A 165 -22.57 30.36 -1.61
CA ALA A 165 -23.32 31.18 -0.66
C ALA A 165 -22.48 32.33 -0.08
N ILE A 166 -21.19 32.09 0.22
CA ILE A 166 -20.29 33.07 0.83
C ILE A 166 -19.68 34.04 -0.18
N TYR A 167 -19.14 33.48 -1.29
CA TYR A 167 -18.34 34.20 -2.29
C TYR A 167 -19.09 34.45 -3.59
N ARG A 168 -20.38 34.08 -3.66
CA ARG A 168 -21.26 34.34 -4.78
C ARG A 168 -20.64 33.94 -6.12
N PHE A 169 -20.36 34.91 -7.02
CA PHE A 169 -19.78 34.62 -8.34
C PHE A 169 -18.39 33.98 -8.27
N PHE A 170 -17.53 34.43 -7.35
CA PHE A 170 -16.22 33.81 -7.13
C PHE A 170 -16.34 32.39 -6.58
N GLY A 171 -17.41 32.11 -5.83
CA GLY A 171 -17.74 30.74 -5.41
C GLY A 171 -18.03 29.80 -6.57
N VAL A 172 -18.68 30.29 -7.62
CA VAL A 172 -18.88 29.50 -8.86
C VAL A 172 -17.54 29.18 -9.53
N LEU A 173 -16.65 30.18 -9.62
CA LEU A 173 -15.29 29.98 -10.19
C LEU A 173 -14.49 28.97 -9.39
N ALA A 174 -14.57 29.05 -8.04
CA ALA A 174 -13.92 28.07 -7.17
C ALA A 174 -14.49 26.66 -7.36
N THR A 175 -15.79 26.52 -7.54
CA THR A 175 -16.44 25.22 -7.81
C THR A 175 -15.97 24.61 -9.12
N VAL A 176 -15.83 25.41 -10.18
CA VAL A 176 -15.28 24.98 -11.46
C VAL A 176 -13.80 24.54 -11.30
N ALA A 177 -13.02 25.33 -10.54
CA ALA A 177 -11.63 24.98 -10.25
C ALA A 177 -11.51 23.68 -9.42
N LEU A 178 -12.42 23.46 -8.47
CA LEU A 178 -12.50 22.27 -7.65
C LEU A 178 -12.84 21.03 -8.49
N ALA A 179 -13.81 21.14 -9.38
CA ALA A 179 -14.16 20.07 -10.31
C ALA A 179 -12.99 19.73 -11.24
N PHE A 180 -12.30 20.75 -11.75
CA PHE A 180 -11.09 20.55 -12.58
C PHE A 180 -9.95 19.90 -11.77
N ASN A 181 -9.77 20.30 -10.51
CA ASN A 181 -8.78 19.68 -9.61
C ASN A 181 -9.05 18.19 -9.41
N LEU A 182 -10.32 17.80 -9.20
CA LEU A 182 -10.69 16.39 -9.03
C LEU A 182 -10.37 15.57 -10.29
N VAL A 183 -10.72 16.10 -11.46
CA VAL A 183 -10.39 15.45 -12.75
C VAL A 183 -8.87 15.31 -12.92
N LEU A 184 -8.12 16.35 -12.61
CA LEU A 184 -6.66 16.34 -12.71
C LEU A 184 -6.03 15.33 -11.73
N LEU A 185 -6.53 15.28 -10.49
CA LEU A 185 -6.08 14.33 -9.47
C LEU A 185 -6.31 12.88 -9.92
N VAL A 186 -7.53 12.56 -10.35
CA VAL A 186 -7.88 11.22 -10.83
C VAL A 186 -7.07 10.85 -12.08
N GLY A 187 -6.88 11.80 -13.00
CA GLY A 187 -6.04 11.63 -14.20
C GLY A 187 -4.58 11.32 -13.86
N LEU A 188 -3.98 12.05 -12.91
CA LEU A 188 -2.62 11.79 -12.47
C LEU A 188 -2.49 10.46 -11.74
N MET A 189 -3.44 10.11 -10.85
CA MET A 189 -3.45 8.81 -10.19
C MET A 189 -3.53 7.67 -11.19
N SER A 190 -4.35 7.81 -12.22
CA SER A 190 -4.45 6.84 -13.31
C SER A 190 -3.15 6.74 -14.12
N ALA A 191 -2.51 7.87 -14.43
CA ALA A 191 -1.28 7.92 -15.21
C ALA A 191 -0.09 7.22 -14.53
N ILE A 192 0.00 7.31 -13.19
CA ILE A 192 1.06 6.64 -12.42
C ILE A 192 0.68 5.22 -11.97
N GLY A 193 -0.52 4.73 -12.35
CA GLY A 193 -1.01 3.42 -11.94
C GLY A 193 -1.24 3.26 -10.43
N ALA A 194 -1.58 4.36 -9.73
CA ALA A 194 -1.82 4.32 -8.28
C ALA A 194 -3.07 3.52 -7.96
N THR A 195 -2.95 2.59 -7.00
CA THR A 195 -4.10 1.80 -6.53
C THR A 195 -4.97 2.62 -5.58
N LEU A 196 -6.27 2.65 -5.85
CA LEU A 196 -7.24 3.33 -5.00
C LEU A 196 -7.55 2.45 -3.77
N THR A 197 -7.05 2.85 -2.62
CA THR A 197 -7.34 2.21 -1.33
C THR A 197 -8.44 2.96 -0.58
N LEU A 198 -9.09 2.34 0.41
CA LEU A 198 -10.07 3.03 1.27
C LEU A 198 -9.51 4.32 1.92
N PRO A 199 -8.33 4.29 2.57
CA PRO A 199 -7.69 5.52 3.03
C PRO A 199 -7.34 6.48 1.89
N GLY A 200 -7.05 5.97 0.69
CA GLY A 200 -6.83 6.81 -0.50
C GLY A 200 -8.07 7.59 -0.90
N ILE A 201 -9.26 6.99 -0.84
CA ILE A 201 -10.54 7.69 -1.06
C ILE A 201 -10.74 8.79 0.00
N ALA A 202 -10.47 8.48 1.27
CA ALA A 202 -10.50 9.49 2.33
C ALA A 202 -9.50 10.64 2.06
N GLY A 203 -8.33 10.33 1.49
CA GLY A 203 -7.36 11.31 1.00
C GLY A 203 -7.94 12.23 -0.08
N ILE A 204 -8.72 11.70 -1.04
CA ILE A 204 -9.41 12.52 -2.05
C ILE A 204 -10.37 13.51 -1.39
N VAL A 205 -11.21 13.06 -0.47
CA VAL A 205 -12.16 13.92 0.24
C VAL A 205 -11.43 15.00 1.05
N LEU A 206 -10.34 14.65 1.72
CA LEU A 206 -9.50 15.58 2.45
C LEU A 206 -8.89 16.65 1.53
N THR A 207 -8.36 16.23 0.38
CA THR A 207 -7.75 17.17 -0.59
C THR A 207 -8.75 18.10 -1.24
N LEU A 208 -10.02 17.69 -1.39
CA LEU A 208 -11.10 18.60 -1.79
C LEU A 208 -11.26 19.74 -0.79
N GLY A 209 -11.24 19.46 0.52
CA GLY A 209 -11.29 20.49 1.56
C GLY A 209 -10.10 21.46 1.48
N MET A 210 -8.88 20.93 1.33
CA MET A 210 -7.67 21.76 1.21
C MET A 210 -7.63 22.58 -0.09
N ALA A 211 -8.15 22.04 -1.20
CA ALA A 211 -8.24 22.78 -2.46
C ALA A 211 -9.17 24.00 -2.37
N VAL A 212 -10.22 23.86 -1.58
CA VAL A 212 -11.15 24.95 -1.28
C VAL A 212 -10.49 26.03 -0.44
N ASP A 213 -9.72 25.65 0.58
CA ASP A 213 -9.06 26.57 1.50
C ASP A 213 -8.14 27.56 0.75
N ALA A 214 -7.39 27.10 -0.21
CA ALA A 214 -6.54 27.94 -1.06
C ALA A 214 -7.35 29.01 -1.82
N ASN A 215 -8.51 28.64 -2.40
CA ASN A 215 -9.39 29.58 -3.08
C ASN A 215 -10.04 30.59 -2.12
N VAL A 216 -10.48 30.10 -0.94
CA VAL A 216 -11.02 30.94 0.14
C VAL A 216 -10.00 31.98 0.59
N LEU A 217 -8.75 31.59 0.76
CA LEU A 217 -7.66 32.50 1.15
C LEU A 217 -7.46 33.59 0.11
N ILE A 218 -7.39 33.22 -1.19
CA ILE A 218 -7.27 34.19 -2.29
C ILE A 218 -8.44 35.17 -2.29
N PHE A 219 -9.67 34.67 -2.20
CA PHE A 219 -10.87 35.53 -2.26
C PHE A 219 -11.01 36.44 -1.03
N SER A 220 -10.62 35.95 0.13
CA SER A 220 -10.57 36.75 1.34
C SER A 220 -9.58 37.91 1.22
N ARG A 221 -8.39 37.64 0.63
CA ARG A 221 -7.39 38.67 0.35
C ARG A 221 -7.90 39.70 -0.68
N ILE A 222 -8.54 39.25 -1.76
CA ILE A 222 -9.15 40.15 -2.74
C ILE A 222 -10.19 41.05 -2.05
N ARG A 223 -11.04 40.48 -1.18
CA ARG A 223 -12.05 41.25 -0.42
C ARG A 223 -11.41 42.27 0.51
N GLU A 224 -10.32 41.92 1.17
CA GLU A 224 -9.55 42.81 2.05
C GLU A 224 -8.97 43.99 1.25
N GLU A 225 -8.34 43.73 0.09
CA GLU A 225 -7.75 44.77 -0.75
C GLU A 225 -8.82 45.73 -1.36
N LEU A 226 -10.01 45.20 -1.67
CA LEU A 226 -11.15 46.00 -2.07
C LEU A 226 -11.65 46.92 -0.92
N ALA A 227 -11.69 46.37 0.31
CA ALA A 227 -12.06 47.16 1.50
C ALA A 227 -11.03 48.25 1.80
N ASN A 228 -9.77 48.05 1.48
CA ASN A 228 -8.70 49.03 1.57
C ASN A 228 -8.76 50.12 0.45
N GLY A 229 -9.76 50.05 -0.43
CA GLY A 229 -9.99 51.04 -1.48
C GLY A 229 -9.20 50.85 -2.77
N LEU A 230 -8.53 49.68 -2.97
CA LEU A 230 -7.81 49.39 -4.21
C LEU A 230 -8.79 49.24 -5.40
N PRO A 231 -8.43 49.69 -6.59
CA PRO A 231 -9.16 49.38 -7.81
C PRO A 231 -9.31 47.90 -8.03
N VAL A 232 -10.46 47.47 -8.58
CA VAL A 232 -10.80 46.04 -8.77
C VAL A 232 -9.68 45.21 -9.39
N GLN A 233 -9.05 45.67 -10.47
CA GLN A 233 -7.99 44.95 -11.15
C GLN A 233 -6.72 44.78 -10.27
N ARG A 234 -6.39 45.81 -9.50
CA ARG A 234 -5.28 45.79 -8.56
C ARG A 234 -5.57 44.88 -7.36
N ALA A 235 -6.79 44.95 -6.82
CA ALA A 235 -7.24 44.14 -5.71
C ALA A 235 -7.17 42.63 -6.07
N ILE A 236 -7.56 42.26 -7.30
CA ILE A 236 -7.39 40.88 -7.82
C ILE A 236 -5.90 40.49 -7.85
N HIS A 237 -5.06 41.31 -8.45
CA HIS A 237 -3.64 41.03 -8.59
C HIS A 237 -2.96 40.88 -7.23
N GLU A 238 -3.09 41.83 -6.36
CA GLU A 238 -2.52 41.83 -4.99
C GLU A 238 -3.08 40.70 -4.14
N GLY A 239 -4.38 40.37 -4.27
CA GLY A 239 -5.00 39.27 -3.55
C GLY A 239 -4.37 37.91 -3.90
N PHE A 240 -4.12 37.63 -5.17
CA PHE A 240 -3.41 36.44 -5.60
C PHE A 240 -1.95 36.42 -5.12
N ASP A 241 -1.24 37.53 -5.26
CA ASP A 241 0.20 37.58 -4.94
C ASP A 241 0.45 37.48 -3.42
N ARG A 242 -0.40 38.10 -2.60
CA ARG A 242 -0.31 37.97 -1.12
C ARG A 242 -0.76 36.62 -0.60
N ALA A 243 -1.73 35.98 -1.24
CA ALA A 243 -2.16 34.63 -0.86
C ALA A 243 -1.13 33.57 -1.26
N TYR A 244 -0.32 33.82 -2.27
CA TYR A 244 0.61 32.84 -2.85
C TYR A 244 1.58 32.26 -1.82
N SER A 245 2.27 33.11 -1.04
CA SER A 245 3.25 32.63 -0.05
C SER A 245 2.59 31.80 1.04
N ALA A 246 1.44 32.22 1.56
CA ALA A 246 0.72 31.51 2.60
C ALA A 246 0.21 30.15 2.10
N ILE A 247 -0.29 30.07 0.86
CA ILE A 247 -0.71 28.81 0.23
C ILE A 247 0.49 27.88 0.05
N LEU A 248 1.62 28.40 -0.41
CA LEU A 248 2.83 27.62 -0.64
C LEU A 248 3.36 27.05 0.68
N ASP A 249 3.51 27.88 1.70
CA ASP A 249 4.05 27.47 3.01
C ASP A 249 3.18 26.40 3.69
N SER A 250 1.86 26.61 3.70
CA SER A 250 0.90 25.65 4.27
C SER A 250 0.94 24.30 3.54
N ASN A 251 0.89 24.34 2.21
CA ASN A 251 0.87 23.12 1.41
C ASN A 251 2.23 22.38 1.41
N LEU A 252 3.36 23.11 1.47
CA LEU A 252 4.68 22.52 1.59
C LEU A 252 4.82 21.71 2.88
N THR A 253 4.33 22.26 3.99
CA THR A 253 4.32 21.57 5.29
C THR A 253 3.52 20.26 5.20
N THR A 254 2.34 20.30 4.60
CA THR A 254 1.50 19.12 4.44
C THR A 254 2.10 18.12 3.45
N LEU A 255 2.78 18.59 2.41
CA LEU A 255 3.48 17.74 1.44
C LEU A 255 4.65 16.99 2.10
N LEU A 256 5.39 17.62 3.02
CA LEU A 256 6.43 16.96 3.81
C LEU A 256 5.85 15.83 4.65
N VAL A 257 4.69 16.06 5.31
CA VAL A 257 3.99 14.98 6.04
C VAL A 257 3.60 13.85 5.10
N GLY A 258 3.09 14.15 3.90
CA GLY A 258 2.79 13.17 2.86
C GLY A 258 4.01 12.33 2.46
N GLY A 259 5.16 12.98 2.30
CA GLY A 259 6.44 12.32 2.01
C GLY A 259 6.89 11.36 3.13
N ILE A 260 6.78 11.77 4.38
CA ILE A 260 7.07 10.92 5.54
C ILE A 260 6.13 9.72 5.58
N LEU A 261 4.83 9.94 5.42
CA LEU A 261 3.84 8.85 5.40
C LEU A 261 4.08 7.88 4.24
N PHE A 262 4.53 8.37 3.09
CA PHE A 262 4.89 7.52 1.96
C PHE A 262 6.15 6.68 2.24
N ALA A 263 7.17 7.26 2.87
CA ALA A 263 8.41 6.57 3.17
C ALA A 263 8.27 5.53 4.28
N MET A 264 7.53 5.86 5.35
CA MET A 264 7.38 5.00 6.54
C MET A 264 6.11 4.15 6.51
N GLY A 265 5.12 4.50 5.69
CA GLY A 265 3.82 3.82 5.62
C GLY A 265 3.90 2.46 4.93
N THR A 266 2.98 1.57 5.28
CA THR A 266 2.78 0.28 4.61
C THR A 266 1.40 0.22 3.97
N GLY A 267 1.25 -0.55 2.88
CA GLY A 267 -0.03 -0.86 2.22
C GLY A 267 -1.01 0.33 2.14
N PRO A 268 -2.11 0.30 2.94
CA PRO A 268 -3.15 1.32 2.88
C PRO A 268 -2.68 2.75 3.19
N VAL A 269 -1.69 2.91 4.09
CA VAL A 269 -1.15 4.23 4.46
C VAL A 269 -0.37 4.85 3.30
N LYS A 270 0.36 4.04 2.51
CA LYS A 270 1.01 4.53 1.28
C LYS A 270 -0.01 5.03 0.26
N GLY A 271 -1.14 4.33 0.10
CA GLY A 271 -2.21 4.77 -0.78
C GLY A 271 -2.77 6.14 -0.39
N PHE A 272 -3.02 6.35 0.91
CA PHE A 272 -3.41 7.65 1.45
C PHE A 272 -2.36 8.74 1.18
N ALA A 273 -1.08 8.45 1.47
CA ALA A 273 0.02 9.39 1.27
C ALA A 273 0.16 9.83 -0.20
N VAL A 274 0.01 8.90 -1.15
CA VAL A 274 0.05 9.19 -2.59
C VAL A 274 -1.11 10.11 -2.99
N THR A 275 -2.35 9.77 -2.63
CA THR A 275 -3.52 10.59 -2.97
C THR A 275 -3.45 11.98 -2.36
N MET A 276 -3.04 12.08 -1.10
CA MET A 276 -2.87 13.36 -0.41
C MET A 276 -1.78 14.21 -1.08
N SER A 277 -0.61 13.66 -1.35
CA SER A 277 0.51 14.41 -1.97
C SER A 277 0.16 14.87 -3.38
N LEU A 278 -0.42 14.02 -4.21
CA LEU A 278 -0.89 14.40 -5.55
C LEU A 278 -1.98 15.47 -5.47
N GLY A 279 -2.93 15.31 -4.54
CA GLY A 279 -4.01 16.26 -4.33
C GLY A 279 -3.52 17.65 -3.91
N ILE A 280 -2.48 17.72 -3.07
CA ILE A 280 -1.84 18.99 -2.71
C ILE A 280 -1.21 19.65 -3.94
N VAL A 281 -0.44 18.91 -4.74
CA VAL A 281 0.21 19.45 -5.95
C VAL A 281 -0.84 19.94 -6.95
N THR A 282 -1.89 19.15 -7.19
CA THR A 282 -2.96 19.55 -8.12
C THR A 282 -3.77 20.73 -7.59
N SER A 283 -4.06 20.80 -6.27
CA SER A 283 -4.78 21.92 -5.66
C SER A 283 -4.00 23.22 -5.74
N MET A 284 -2.69 23.19 -5.50
CA MET A 284 -1.83 24.36 -5.66
C MET A 284 -1.85 24.86 -7.11
N PHE A 285 -1.71 23.95 -8.07
CA PHE A 285 -1.79 24.30 -9.48
C PHE A 285 -3.13 24.93 -9.84
N THR A 286 -4.23 24.32 -9.41
CA THR A 286 -5.57 24.79 -9.75
C THR A 286 -5.91 26.10 -9.06
N ALA A 287 -5.55 26.30 -7.80
CA ALA A 287 -5.82 27.55 -7.08
C ALA A 287 -4.97 28.71 -7.63
N ILE A 288 -3.68 28.48 -7.85
CA ILE A 288 -2.76 29.56 -8.23
C ILE A 288 -2.82 29.88 -9.73
N MET A 289 -2.82 28.84 -10.60
CA MET A 289 -2.75 29.05 -12.05
C MET A 289 -4.13 29.00 -12.71
N PHE A 290 -4.89 27.96 -12.48
CA PHE A 290 -6.16 27.77 -13.17
C PHE A 290 -7.21 28.81 -12.72
N THR A 291 -7.39 29.01 -11.41
CA THR A 291 -8.32 30.01 -10.89
C THR A 291 -7.91 31.43 -11.29
N ARG A 292 -6.62 31.75 -11.25
CA ARG A 292 -6.11 33.05 -11.72
C ARG A 292 -6.39 33.23 -13.21
N GLY A 293 -6.20 32.18 -14.02
CA GLY A 293 -6.51 32.16 -15.45
C GLY A 293 -8.01 32.42 -15.72
N LEU A 294 -8.91 31.74 -15.00
CA LEU A 294 -10.35 31.95 -15.10
C LEU A 294 -10.78 33.36 -14.71
N VAL A 295 -10.25 33.87 -13.59
CA VAL A 295 -10.54 35.24 -13.14
C VAL A 295 -10.05 36.26 -14.16
N ASN A 296 -8.85 36.09 -14.71
CA ASN A 296 -8.30 36.98 -15.72
C ASN A 296 -9.08 36.90 -17.04
N LEU A 297 -9.55 35.73 -17.45
CA LEU A 297 -10.38 35.54 -18.65
C LEU A 297 -11.70 36.30 -18.55
N ILE A 298 -12.29 36.35 -17.37
CA ILE A 298 -13.63 36.94 -17.17
C ILE A 298 -13.52 38.45 -16.87
N PHE A 299 -12.58 38.85 -16.05
CA PHE A 299 -12.42 40.23 -15.56
C PHE A 299 -11.26 40.99 -16.21
N GLY A 300 -10.31 40.26 -16.88
CA GLY A 300 -9.14 40.88 -17.54
C GLY A 300 -9.56 41.82 -18.66
N GLY A 301 -9.05 43.07 -18.63
CA GLY A 301 -9.32 44.07 -19.64
C GLY A 301 -10.74 44.71 -19.58
N ARG A 302 -11.56 44.33 -18.63
CA ARG A 302 -12.90 44.90 -18.46
C ARG A 302 -12.91 45.93 -17.34
N ASN A 303 -13.55 47.06 -17.56
CA ASN A 303 -13.70 48.12 -16.57
C ASN A 303 -14.86 47.79 -15.61
N VAL A 304 -14.58 46.82 -14.70
CA VAL A 304 -15.59 46.39 -13.71
C VAL A 304 -15.54 47.31 -12.52
N LYS A 305 -16.66 47.99 -12.23
CA LYS A 305 -16.76 48.96 -11.13
C LYS A 305 -16.99 48.29 -9.76
N LYS A 306 -17.53 47.05 -9.72
CA LYS A 306 -17.86 46.34 -8.48
C LYS A 306 -17.72 44.82 -8.70
N LEU A 307 -17.04 44.13 -7.78
CA LEU A 307 -17.00 42.67 -7.74
C LEU A 307 -18.13 42.11 -6.86
N TRP A 308 -18.68 40.99 -7.30
CA TRP A 308 -19.64 40.20 -6.52
C TRP A 308 -18.88 39.09 -5.79
N ILE A 309 -18.18 39.42 -4.71
CA ILE A 309 -17.33 38.56 -3.90
C ILE A 309 -17.72 38.63 -2.42
#